data_10e08e58c7f3c6f8a8b6533ebf3bb98a
#
_entry.id   10e08e58c7f3c6f8a8b6533ebf3bb98a
#
_cell.length_a   1.000
_cell.length_b   1.000
_cell.length_c   1.000
_cell.angle_alpha   90.00
_cell.angle_beta   90.00
_cell.angle_gamma   90.00
#
_symmetry.space_group_name_H-M   'P 1'
#
loop_
_entity.id
_entity.type
_entity.pdbx_description
1 polymer ?
#
loop_
_entity_poly.entity_id
_entity_poly.type
_entity_poly.pdbx_seq_one_letter_code
_entity_poly.pdbx_strand_id
1 'polypeptide(L)'
;MKYYKKIRNCRLCNSMDIKVVLTLNKSPLCDAYLSNKRKQQFYDLKLYLCNSCKFVQINTVVDPKIIYRDYIYVTTSSLGLSNHFEKYTQNVCKFFNFKKSKFIVDIGCN
;
A
#
# COMPACT_ATOMS: atom_id res chain seq x y z
N MET A 1 22.33 -7.67 -5.06
CA MET A 1 21.59 -6.44 -5.42
C MET A 1 20.62 -6.11 -4.28
N LYS A 2 20.57 -4.86 -3.82
CA LYS A 2 19.71 -4.48 -2.67
C LYS A 2 18.38 -3.97 -3.20
N TYR A 3 17.33 -4.75 -3.03
CA TYR A 3 16.00 -4.48 -3.56
C TYR A 3 15.14 -3.55 -2.69
N TYR A 4 15.76 -2.86 -1.73
CA TYR A 4 15.08 -1.88 -0.89
C TYR A 4 16.02 -0.76 -0.47
N LYS A 5 15.45 0.38 -0.12
CA LYS A 5 16.17 1.52 0.47
C LYS A 5 15.52 1.95 1.77
N LYS A 6 16.31 2.56 2.66
CA LYS A 6 15.80 3.20 3.88
C LYS A 6 15.78 4.71 3.66
N ILE A 7 14.62 5.32 3.86
CA ILE A 7 14.44 6.77 3.79
C ILE A 7 14.71 7.34 5.18
N ARG A 8 15.42 8.46 5.24
CA ARG A 8 15.82 9.14 6.51
C ARG A 8 15.06 10.43 6.77
N ASN A 9 14.22 10.84 5.85
CA ASN A 9 13.46 12.08 5.91
C ASN A 9 11.97 11.82 5.70
N CYS A 10 11.15 12.77 6.04
CA CYS A 10 9.72 12.71 5.78
C CYS A 10 9.45 12.75 4.27
N ARG A 11 8.61 11.83 3.79
CA ARG A 11 8.25 11.73 2.36
C ARG A 11 7.29 12.83 1.91
N LEU A 12 6.62 13.50 2.86
CA LEU A 12 5.67 14.56 2.57
C LEU A 12 6.32 15.95 2.60
N CYS A 13 7.03 16.29 3.69
CA CYS A 13 7.60 17.64 3.88
C CYS A 13 9.13 17.70 3.85
N ASN A 14 9.79 16.58 3.60
CA ASN A 14 11.24 16.42 3.54
C ASN A 14 12.01 16.70 4.85
N SER A 15 11.32 16.93 5.97
CA SER A 15 11.94 17.14 7.28
C SER A 15 12.74 15.91 7.72
N MET A 16 13.90 16.14 8.35
CA MET A 16 14.72 15.09 8.99
C MET A 16 14.21 14.74 10.39
N ASP A 17 13.31 15.55 10.97
CA ASP A 17 12.76 15.35 12.31
C ASP A 17 11.64 14.31 12.30
N ILE A 18 12.05 13.04 12.20
CA ILE A 18 11.18 11.88 12.23
C ILE A 18 11.57 10.95 13.37
N LYS A 19 10.59 10.44 14.10
CA LYS A 19 10.80 9.48 15.20
C LYS A 19 10.02 8.19 15.00
N VAL A 20 10.58 7.07 15.47
CA VAL A 20 9.87 5.79 15.53
C VAL A 20 8.76 5.88 16.57
N VAL A 21 7.54 5.57 16.18
CA VAL A 21 6.36 5.51 17.08
C VAL A 21 5.83 4.10 17.26
N LEU A 22 6.12 3.18 16.34
CA LEU A 22 5.75 1.78 16.47
C LEU A 22 6.79 0.90 15.78
N THR A 23 7.21 -0.16 16.46
CA THR A 23 8.07 -1.20 15.89
C THR A 23 7.30 -2.51 15.86
N LEU A 24 7.16 -3.07 14.67
CA LEU A 24 6.58 -4.39 14.45
C LEU A 24 7.68 -5.41 14.12
N ASN A 25 7.35 -6.69 14.19
CA ASN A 25 8.26 -7.75 13.76
C ASN A 25 8.62 -7.57 12.28
N LYS A 26 9.84 -7.95 11.92
CA LYS A 26 10.23 -8.02 10.51
C LYS A 26 9.29 -8.95 9.75
N SER A 27 8.92 -8.55 8.55
CA SER A 27 8.00 -9.32 7.72
C SER A 27 8.61 -9.57 6.33
N PRO A 28 8.31 -10.71 5.69
CA PRO A 28 8.52 -10.88 4.26
C PRO A 28 7.56 -9.97 3.48
N LEU A 29 7.65 -9.97 2.16
CA LEU A 29 6.66 -9.28 1.32
C LEU A 29 5.29 -9.92 1.46
N CYS A 30 4.25 -9.09 1.45
CA CYS A 30 2.86 -9.54 1.44
C CYS A 30 2.61 -10.39 0.17
N ASP A 31 1.80 -11.42 0.31
CA ASP A 31 1.40 -12.34 -0.76
C ASP A 31 2.54 -13.08 -1.48
N ALA A 32 3.77 -12.99 -0.98
CA ALA A 32 4.92 -13.72 -1.50
C ALA A 32 4.96 -15.15 -0.97
N TYR A 33 3.93 -15.94 -1.28
CA TYR A 33 3.82 -17.34 -0.86
C TYR A 33 4.86 -18.22 -1.58
N LEU A 34 5.40 -19.18 -0.87
CA LEU A 34 6.39 -20.11 -1.39
C LEU A 34 5.82 -21.53 -1.42
N SER A 35 5.92 -22.19 -2.56
CA SER A 35 5.58 -23.62 -2.70
C SER A 35 6.54 -24.55 -1.96
N ASN A 36 7.79 -24.12 -1.74
CA ASN A 36 8.83 -24.89 -1.08
C ASN A 36 9.51 -24.10 0.05
N LYS A 37 10.00 -24.78 1.07
CA LYS A 37 10.78 -24.15 2.16
C LYS A 37 12.09 -23.59 1.59
N ARG A 38 12.14 -22.29 1.38
CA ARG A 38 13.36 -21.55 1.02
C ARG A 38 13.47 -20.25 1.82
N LYS A 39 14.68 -19.71 1.88
CA LYS A 39 14.97 -18.48 2.61
C LYS A 39 14.23 -17.29 1.96
N GLN A 40 13.41 -16.58 2.72
CA GLN A 40 12.81 -15.31 2.30
C GLN A 40 13.58 -14.13 2.87
N GLN A 41 13.55 -13.01 2.15
CA GLN A 41 14.03 -11.73 2.66
C GLN A 41 12.99 -11.13 3.60
N PHE A 42 13.42 -10.75 4.81
CA PHE A 42 12.60 -10.03 5.79
C PHE A 42 12.98 -8.55 5.80
N TYR A 43 11.98 -7.70 5.92
CA TYR A 43 12.11 -6.24 5.91
C TYR A 43 11.71 -5.66 7.27
N ASP A 44 12.39 -4.60 7.68
CA ASP A 44 12.01 -3.87 8.90
C ASP A 44 10.65 -3.21 8.71
N LEU A 45 9.75 -3.41 9.67
CA LEU A 45 8.41 -2.84 9.68
C LEU A 45 8.27 -1.90 10.88
N LYS A 46 8.58 -0.63 10.67
CA LYS A 46 8.52 0.44 11.68
C LYS A 46 7.74 1.62 11.15
N LEU A 47 6.85 2.16 11.98
CA LEU A 47 6.17 3.42 11.71
C LEU A 47 6.98 4.58 12.28
N TYR A 48 7.11 5.61 11.49
CA TYR A 48 7.77 6.86 11.84
C TYR A 48 6.77 8.01 11.78
N LEU A 49 6.75 8.83 12.81
CA LEU A 49 5.99 10.08 12.83
C LEU A 49 6.92 11.24 12.51
N CYS A 50 6.53 12.08 11.58
CA CYS A 50 7.19 13.37 11.35
C CYS A 50 6.73 14.38 12.39
N ASN A 51 7.66 14.94 13.17
CA ASN A 51 7.32 15.96 14.17
C ASN A 51 6.90 17.29 13.54
N SER A 52 7.35 17.58 12.31
CA SER A 52 7.02 18.82 11.59
C SER A 52 5.60 18.81 11.01
N CYS A 53 5.25 17.82 10.17
CA CYS A 53 3.96 17.79 9.47
C CYS A 53 2.97 16.73 9.97
N LYS A 54 3.35 15.96 10.99
CA LYS A 54 2.54 14.89 11.62
C LYS A 54 2.24 13.68 10.67
N PHE A 55 2.88 13.62 9.53
CA PHE A 55 2.75 12.48 8.62
C PHE A 55 3.35 11.21 9.22
N VAL A 56 2.63 10.10 9.11
CA VAL A 56 3.10 8.79 9.53
C VAL A 56 3.52 7.98 8.31
N GLN A 57 4.70 7.35 8.36
CA GLN A 57 5.27 6.64 7.22
C GLN A 57 6.05 5.39 7.62
N ILE A 58 6.22 4.47 6.67
CA ILE A 58 7.20 3.39 6.74
C ILE A 58 8.47 3.86 6.02
N ASN A 59 9.65 3.66 6.65
CA ASN A 59 10.92 4.09 6.08
C ASN A 59 11.59 3.04 5.19
N THR A 60 11.22 1.78 5.29
CA THR A 60 11.70 0.72 4.39
C THR A 60 10.88 0.75 3.11
N VAL A 61 11.50 1.14 2.01
CA VAL A 61 10.86 1.20 0.68
C VAL A 61 11.45 0.09 -0.18
N VAL A 62 10.64 -0.90 -0.48
CA VAL A 62 11.00 -2.00 -1.38
C VAL A 62 10.74 -1.58 -2.82
N ASP A 63 11.54 -2.08 -3.75
CA ASP A 63 11.36 -1.80 -5.18
C ASP A 63 9.98 -2.31 -5.64
N PRO A 64 9.12 -1.45 -6.21
CA PRO A 64 7.80 -1.85 -6.70
C PRO A 64 7.85 -3.02 -7.69
N LYS A 65 8.90 -3.11 -8.51
CA LYS A 65 9.09 -4.22 -9.45
C LYS A 65 9.17 -5.59 -8.77
N ILE A 66 9.61 -5.62 -7.50
CA ILE A 66 9.65 -6.87 -6.71
C ILE A 66 8.30 -7.17 -6.08
N ILE A 67 7.59 -6.13 -5.62
CA ILE A 67 6.29 -6.28 -4.97
C ILE A 67 5.23 -6.74 -5.97
N TYR A 68 5.23 -6.13 -7.16
CA TYR A 68 4.15 -6.29 -8.13
C TYR A 68 4.45 -7.24 -9.28
N ARG A 69 5.66 -7.83 -9.34
CA ARG A 69 6.03 -8.75 -10.42
C ARG A 69 5.11 -9.97 -10.54
N ASP A 70 4.79 -10.54 -9.38
CA ASP A 70 3.99 -11.76 -9.27
C ASP A 70 2.78 -11.50 -8.31
N TYR A 71 2.17 -10.32 -8.46
CA TYR A 71 1.06 -9.90 -7.59
C TYR A 71 -0.20 -10.69 -7.91
N ILE A 72 -0.66 -11.47 -6.94
CA ILE A 72 -1.74 -12.46 -7.13
C ILE A 72 -3.11 -11.97 -6.67
N TYR A 73 -3.18 -10.80 -5.99
CA TYR A 73 -4.44 -10.29 -5.49
C TYR A 73 -5.33 -9.79 -6.64
N VAL A 74 -6.57 -10.24 -6.63
CA VAL A 74 -7.66 -9.70 -7.45
C VAL A 74 -8.87 -9.44 -6.57
N THR A 75 -9.59 -8.35 -6.82
CA THR A 75 -10.74 -7.91 -6.01
C THR A 75 -11.81 -9.00 -5.90
N THR A 76 -12.01 -9.77 -6.96
CA THR A 76 -13.01 -10.85 -7.01
C THR A 76 -12.68 -12.07 -6.16
N SER A 77 -11.44 -12.19 -5.65
CA SER A 77 -11.03 -13.31 -4.79
C SER A 77 -11.66 -13.26 -3.38
N SER A 78 -12.16 -12.11 -2.95
CA SER A 78 -12.77 -11.92 -1.63
C SER A 78 -14.29 -12.02 -1.70
N LEU A 79 -14.88 -12.95 -0.93
CA LEU A 79 -16.33 -13.14 -0.86
C LEU A 79 -17.05 -11.84 -0.49
N GLY A 80 -18.05 -11.45 -1.28
CA GLY A 80 -18.90 -10.29 -1.04
C GLY A 80 -18.27 -8.94 -1.44
N LEU A 81 -16.99 -8.87 -1.78
CA LEU A 81 -16.33 -7.61 -2.11
C LEU A 81 -16.85 -7.01 -3.43
N SER A 82 -17.14 -7.85 -4.42
CA SER A 82 -17.77 -7.40 -5.68
C SER A 82 -19.11 -6.72 -5.44
N ASN A 83 -19.99 -7.34 -4.63
CA ASN A 83 -21.28 -6.75 -4.26
C ASN A 83 -21.12 -5.45 -3.46
N HIS A 84 -20.09 -5.38 -2.61
CA HIS A 84 -19.77 -4.14 -1.87
C HIS A 84 -19.41 -3.01 -2.83
N PHE A 85 -18.52 -3.25 -3.78
CA PHE A 85 -18.09 -2.23 -4.75
C PHE A 85 -19.21 -1.84 -5.72
N GLU A 86 -20.08 -2.76 -6.11
CA GLU A 86 -21.26 -2.43 -6.89
C GLU A 86 -22.16 -1.43 -6.14
N LYS A 87 -22.52 -1.74 -4.89
CA LYS A 87 -23.32 -0.84 -4.04
C LYS A 87 -22.63 0.50 -3.80
N TYR A 88 -21.31 0.47 -3.54
CA TYR A 88 -20.51 1.68 -3.37
C TYR A 88 -20.58 2.57 -4.61
N THR A 89 -20.34 2.00 -5.79
CA THR A 89 -20.40 2.72 -7.07
C THR A 89 -21.80 3.31 -7.31
N GLN A 90 -22.87 2.54 -7.07
CA GLN A 90 -24.23 3.05 -7.19
C GLN A 90 -24.48 4.23 -6.27
N ASN A 91 -24.02 4.18 -5.01
CA ASN A 91 -24.16 5.27 -4.05
C ASN A 91 -23.37 6.52 -4.47
N VAL A 92 -22.13 6.36 -4.95
CA VAL A 92 -21.31 7.46 -5.47
C VAL A 92 -21.99 8.11 -6.68
N CYS A 93 -22.48 7.30 -7.63
CA CYS A 93 -23.20 7.82 -8.80
C CYS A 93 -24.46 8.60 -8.44
N LYS A 94 -25.22 8.14 -7.43
CA LYS A 94 -26.39 8.84 -6.92
C LYS A 94 -26.01 10.14 -6.22
N PHE A 95 -25.00 10.09 -5.34
CA PHE A 95 -24.55 11.25 -4.56
C PHE A 95 -24.10 12.41 -5.46
N PHE A 96 -23.33 12.12 -6.49
CA PHE A 96 -22.84 13.12 -7.43
C PHE A 96 -23.80 13.40 -8.60
N ASN A 97 -24.94 12.73 -8.66
CA ASN A 97 -25.91 12.85 -9.76
C ASN A 97 -25.27 12.75 -11.15
N PHE A 98 -24.46 11.71 -11.33
CA PHE A 98 -23.75 11.49 -12.60
C PHE A 98 -24.76 11.25 -13.72
N LYS A 99 -24.85 12.21 -14.64
CA LYS A 99 -25.53 12.02 -15.93
C LYS A 99 -24.57 11.30 -16.89
N LYS A 100 -25.11 10.71 -17.97
CA LYS A 100 -24.32 10.05 -19.03
C LYS A 100 -23.12 10.92 -19.46
N SER A 101 -21.98 10.31 -19.78
CA SER A 101 -20.74 10.95 -20.28
C SER A 101 -19.91 11.69 -19.22
N LYS A 102 -19.61 11.06 -18.10
CA LYS A 102 -18.59 11.55 -17.18
C LYS A 102 -17.28 10.80 -17.37
N PHE A 103 -16.18 11.54 -17.29
CA PHE A 103 -14.85 10.96 -17.25
C PHE A 103 -14.50 10.67 -15.79
N ILE A 104 -14.16 9.43 -15.50
CA ILE A 104 -13.77 8.95 -14.16
C ILE A 104 -12.35 8.42 -14.26
N VAL A 105 -11.51 8.82 -13.31
CA VAL A 105 -10.15 8.31 -13.15
C VAL A 105 -10.09 7.54 -11.84
N ASP A 106 -9.71 6.29 -11.92
CA ASP A 106 -9.40 5.46 -10.75
C ASP A 106 -7.88 5.25 -10.68
N ILE A 107 -7.25 5.72 -9.59
CA ILE A 107 -5.81 5.64 -9.40
C ILE A 107 -5.49 4.43 -8.53
N GLY A 108 -4.82 3.45 -9.12
CA GLY A 108 -4.45 2.21 -8.45
C GLY A 108 -5.57 1.16 -8.43
N CYS A 109 -6.45 1.19 -9.41
CA CYS A 109 -7.47 0.16 -9.61
C CYS A 109 -6.82 -1.23 -9.84
N ASN A 110 -7.45 -2.29 -9.34
CA ASN A 110 -7.07 -3.69 -9.56
C ASN A 110 -7.85 -4.29 -10.73
#